data_cb87939b2983b241c29b59aba0828741
#
_entry.id   cb87939b2983b241c29b59aba0828741
#
_cell.length_a   1.000
_cell.length_b   1.000
_cell.length_c   1.000
_cell.angle_alpha   90.00
_cell.angle_beta   90.00
_cell.angle_gamma   90.00
#
_symmetry.space_group_name_H-M   'P 1'
#
loop_
_entity.id
_entity.type
_entity.pdbx_description
1 polymer ?
#
loop_
_entity_poly.entity_id
_entity_poly.type
_entity_poly.pdbx_seq_one_letter_code
_entity_poly.pdbx_strand_id
1 'polypeptide(L)'
;MKSILLFVSLSLVTLSSTFAQSAEEQTLIQLSMDKWQWMSDKDVDKLDKLFDAKAKFVHMSGTWKKDEELDIIKTGRIWYKKATVKDTAVEISGNTAIVWNRITLDAVVREQVAVTEFTVTEVYQKQGKDWKMLALTFSSVRDTHQIKH
;
A
#
# COMPACT_ATOMS: atom_id res chain seq x y z
N MET A 1 19.71 -62.70 -31.00
CA MET A 1 20.24 -61.41 -30.67
C MET A 1 19.04 -60.47 -30.51
N LYS A 2 18.63 -60.12 -29.27
CA LYS A 2 17.49 -59.21 -28.96
C LYS A 2 18.05 -57.90 -28.53
N SER A 3 17.88 -56.82 -29.34
CA SER A 3 18.27 -55.46 -29.02
C SER A 3 17.19 -54.84 -28.16
N ILE A 4 17.53 -54.46 -26.96
CA ILE A 4 16.66 -53.70 -26.05
C ILE A 4 16.92 -52.22 -26.31
N LEU A 5 15.95 -51.50 -26.86
CA LEU A 5 15.97 -50.03 -26.96
C LEU A 5 15.53 -49.45 -25.61
N LEU A 6 16.45 -48.76 -24.96
CA LEU A 6 16.21 -48.03 -23.72
C LEU A 6 15.69 -46.63 -24.08
N PHE A 7 14.39 -46.38 -23.90
CA PHE A 7 13.82 -45.03 -24.00
C PHE A 7 14.12 -44.25 -22.70
N VAL A 8 15.05 -43.32 -22.77
CA VAL A 8 15.25 -42.34 -21.70
C VAL A 8 14.26 -41.19 -21.94
N SER A 9 13.18 -41.15 -21.15
CA SER A 9 12.26 -40.03 -21.13
C SER A 9 12.87 -38.87 -20.30
N LEU A 10 13.31 -37.82 -20.99
CA LEU A 10 13.78 -36.58 -20.40
C LEU A 10 12.57 -35.75 -19.93
N SER A 11 12.21 -35.85 -18.65
CA SER A 11 11.16 -35.03 -18.06
C SER A 11 11.69 -33.61 -17.89
N LEU A 12 11.21 -32.70 -18.73
CA LEU A 12 11.47 -31.26 -18.62
C LEU A 12 10.66 -30.71 -17.43
N VAL A 13 11.31 -30.57 -16.28
CA VAL A 13 10.72 -29.86 -15.13
C VAL A 13 10.77 -28.36 -15.44
N THR A 14 9.66 -27.81 -15.88
CA THR A 14 9.48 -26.35 -15.99
C THR A 14 9.40 -25.76 -14.57
N LEU A 15 10.50 -25.20 -14.09
CA LEU A 15 10.51 -24.36 -12.89
C LEU A 15 9.70 -23.09 -13.20
N SER A 16 8.44 -23.08 -12.81
CA SER A 16 7.66 -21.86 -12.73
C SER A 16 8.25 -21.00 -11.62
N SER A 17 9.02 -19.98 -11.97
CA SER A 17 9.49 -18.95 -11.03
C SER A 17 8.28 -18.12 -10.61
N THR A 18 7.54 -18.58 -9.61
CA THR A 18 6.67 -17.69 -8.84
C THR A 18 7.62 -16.74 -8.10
N PHE A 19 7.65 -15.48 -8.51
CA PHE A 19 8.31 -14.44 -7.73
C PHE A 19 7.56 -14.33 -6.40
N ALA A 20 8.05 -15.04 -5.39
CA ALA A 20 7.59 -14.84 -4.03
C ALA A 20 8.01 -13.43 -3.61
N GLN A 21 7.06 -12.62 -3.12
CA GLN A 21 7.35 -11.32 -2.55
C GLN A 21 8.43 -11.45 -1.48
N SER A 22 9.39 -10.54 -1.50
CA SER A 22 10.44 -10.52 -0.47
C SER A 22 9.84 -10.26 0.92
N ALA A 23 10.53 -10.70 1.97
CA ALA A 23 10.08 -10.45 3.34
C ALA A 23 9.94 -8.94 3.64
N GLU A 24 10.72 -8.09 2.97
CA GLU A 24 10.66 -6.65 3.11
C GLU A 24 9.44 -6.04 2.41
N GLU A 25 9.07 -6.54 1.22
CA GLU A 25 7.83 -6.17 0.54
C GLU A 25 6.61 -6.55 1.38
N GLN A 26 6.59 -7.75 1.95
CA GLN A 26 5.51 -8.18 2.85
C GLN A 26 5.40 -7.29 4.10
N THR A 27 6.54 -6.86 4.66
CA THR A 27 6.57 -5.90 5.77
C THR A 27 5.92 -4.57 5.39
N LEU A 28 6.19 -4.06 4.19
CA LEU A 28 5.60 -2.80 3.70
C LEU A 28 4.10 -2.94 3.40
N ILE A 29 3.67 -4.07 2.85
CA ILE A 29 2.25 -4.36 2.64
C ILE A 29 1.52 -4.36 3.99
N GLN A 30 2.07 -5.06 5.00
CA GLN A 30 1.47 -5.10 6.33
C GLN A 30 1.44 -3.71 6.96
N LEU A 31 2.52 -2.93 6.86
CA LEU A 31 2.59 -1.57 7.38
C LEU A 31 1.53 -0.65 6.73
N SER A 32 1.32 -0.80 5.43
CA SER A 32 0.25 -0.08 4.71
C SER A 32 -1.14 -0.47 5.21
N MET A 33 -1.38 -1.76 5.45
CA MET A 33 -2.65 -2.24 6.01
C MET A 33 -2.86 -1.73 7.45
N ASP A 34 -1.83 -1.80 8.29
CA ASP A 34 -1.87 -1.29 9.66
C ASP A 34 -2.15 0.21 9.69
N LYS A 35 -1.54 0.99 8.78
CA LYS A 35 -1.82 2.41 8.62
C LYS A 35 -3.31 2.67 8.35
N TRP A 36 -3.94 1.92 7.46
CA TRP A 36 -5.37 2.08 7.19
C TRP A 36 -6.22 1.79 8.43
N GLN A 37 -5.84 0.79 9.22
CA GLN A 37 -6.50 0.50 10.49
C GLN A 37 -6.31 1.65 11.49
N TRP A 38 -5.08 2.17 11.65
CA TRP A 38 -4.81 3.30 12.54
C TRP A 38 -5.56 4.57 12.12
N MET A 39 -5.69 4.82 10.82
CA MET A 39 -6.52 5.93 10.31
C MET A 39 -8.00 5.73 10.65
N SER A 40 -8.51 4.50 10.54
CA SER A 40 -9.89 4.15 10.92
C SER A 40 -10.14 4.35 12.41
N ASP A 41 -9.21 3.90 13.24
CA ASP A 41 -9.27 3.98 14.71
C ASP A 41 -8.93 5.37 15.25
N LYS A 42 -8.46 6.28 14.37
CA LYS A 42 -7.93 7.61 14.74
C LYS A 42 -6.75 7.53 15.72
N ASP A 43 -5.93 6.46 15.60
CA ASP A 43 -4.74 6.24 16.43
C ASP A 43 -3.60 7.15 15.96
N VAL A 44 -3.72 8.42 16.31
CA VAL A 44 -2.76 9.46 15.89
C VAL A 44 -1.36 9.24 16.45
N ASP A 45 -1.22 8.52 17.56
CA ASP A 45 0.10 8.25 18.17
C ASP A 45 0.91 7.27 17.31
N LYS A 46 0.26 6.25 16.74
CA LYS A 46 0.91 5.33 15.80
C LYS A 46 1.18 6.00 14.46
N LEU A 47 0.23 6.79 13.97
CA LEU A 47 0.40 7.55 12.72
C LEU A 47 1.51 8.58 12.84
N ASP A 48 1.65 9.27 13.97
CA ASP A 48 2.74 10.22 14.22
C ASP A 48 4.11 9.55 14.14
N LYS A 49 4.24 8.32 14.67
CA LYS A 49 5.47 7.53 14.58
C LYS A 49 5.77 7.06 13.17
N LEU A 50 4.74 6.75 12.38
CA LEU A 50 4.88 6.31 10.99
C LEU A 50 5.25 7.47 10.07
N PHE A 51 4.60 8.62 10.21
CA PHE A 51 4.76 9.75 9.31
C PHE A 51 6.09 10.47 9.56
N ASP A 52 6.87 10.66 8.50
CA ASP A 52 8.07 11.50 8.55
C ASP A 52 7.71 12.96 8.88
N ALA A 53 8.60 13.70 9.51
CA ALA A 53 8.37 15.12 9.85
C ALA A 53 8.09 16.00 8.63
N LYS A 54 8.58 15.59 7.44
CA LYS A 54 8.39 16.29 6.18
C LYS A 54 7.28 15.69 5.30
N ALA A 55 6.53 14.72 5.83
CA ALA A 55 5.49 14.02 5.08
C ALA A 55 4.49 14.98 4.43
N LYS A 56 4.04 14.60 3.24
CA LYS A 56 2.99 15.30 2.48
C LYS A 56 1.85 14.35 2.15
N PHE A 57 0.65 14.88 2.31
CA PHE A 57 -0.59 14.16 2.03
C PHE A 57 -1.33 14.91 0.94
N VAL A 58 -1.53 14.26 -0.21
CA VAL A 58 -2.19 14.84 -1.38
C VAL A 58 -3.56 14.23 -1.54
N HIS A 59 -4.56 15.02 -1.33
CA HIS A 59 -5.96 14.67 -1.50
C HIS A 59 -6.55 15.39 -2.72
N MET A 60 -7.73 15.02 -3.15
CA MET A 60 -8.42 15.68 -4.27
C MET A 60 -8.70 17.16 -4.03
N SER A 61 -8.84 17.57 -2.76
CA SER A 61 -9.20 18.94 -2.36
C SER A 61 -8.04 19.77 -1.82
N GLY A 62 -6.85 19.20 -1.67
CA GLY A 62 -5.71 19.93 -1.13
C GLY A 62 -4.51 19.05 -0.77
N THR A 63 -3.49 19.72 -0.28
CA THR A 63 -2.25 19.09 0.19
C THR A 63 -1.98 19.55 1.61
N TRP A 64 -1.67 18.59 2.49
CA TRP A 64 -1.43 18.85 3.91
C TRP A 64 -0.04 18.36 4.34
N LYS A 65 0.46 19.00 5.39
CA LYS A 65 1.63 18.53 6.12
C LYS A 65 1.20 17.51 7.18
N LYS A 66 2.18 16.85 7.80
CA LYS A 66 1.97 15.86 8.85
C LYS A 66 1.00 16.32 9.95
N ASP A 67 1.27 17.47 10.55
CA ASP A 67 0.48 17.96 11.69
C ASP A 67 -0.96 18.25 11.30
N GLU A 68 -1.17 18.77 10.08
CA GLU A 68 -2.50 19.05 9.54
C GLU A 68 -3.28 17.75 9.28
N GLU A 69 -2.61 16.71 8.70
CA GLU A 69 -3.24 15.42 8.47
C GLU A 69 -3.59 14.70 9.78
N LEU A 70 -2.69 14.73 10.77
CA LEU A 70 -2.98 14.17 12.10
C LEU A 70 -4.16 14.86 12.77
N ASP A 71 -4.28 16.19 12.67
CA ASP A 71 -5.43 16.93 13.18
C ASP A 71 -6.72 16.58 12.43
N ILE A 72 -6.67 16.45 11.12
CA ILE A 72 -7.80 16.03 10.29
C ILE A 72 -8.32 14.64 10.73
N ILE A 73 -7.42 13.69 10.97
CA ILE A 73 -7.77 12.34 11.42
C ILE A 73 -8.31 12.38 12.85
N LYS A 74 -7.61 13.06 13.76
CA LYS A 74 -7.98 13.16 15.18
C LYS A 74 -9.38 13.75 15.37
N THR A 75 -9.66 14.84 14.68
CA THR A 75 -10.95 15.52 14.75
C THR A 75 -12.06 14.83 13.97
N GLY A 76 -11.70 13.96 13.03
CA GLY A 76 -12.64 13.28 12.14
C GLY A 76 -13.22 14.19 11.06
N ARG A 77 -12.58 15.34 10.75
CA ARG A 77 -12.95 16.14 9.57
C ARG A 77 -12.94 15.33 8.28
N ILE A 78 -11.99 14.38 8.20
CA ILE A 78 -12.05 13.23 7.32
C ILE A 78 -11.87 11.99 8.20
N TRP A 79 -12.87 11.14 8.26
CA TRP A 79 -12.78 9.86 8.95
C TRP A 79 -12.69 8.74 7.93
N TYR A 80 -11.55 8.10 7.85
CA TYR A 80 -11.25 6.95 6.97
C TYR A 80 -11.80 5.67 7.60
N LYS A 81 -13.10 5.46 7.54
CA LYS A 81 -13.78 4.38 8.26
C LYS A 81 -13.29 3.00 7.87
N LYS A 82 -13.08 2.78 6.58
CA LYS A 82 -12.62 1.50 6.06
C LYS A 82 -11.98 1.67 4.70
N ALA A 83 -10.76 1.18 4.53
CA ALA A 83 -10.14 0.98 3.23
C ALA A 83 -10.19 -0.51 2.87
N THR A 84 -10.97 -0.87 1.87
CA THR A 84 -10.97 -2.23 1.31
C THR A 84 -9.94 -2.29 0.21
N VAL A 85 -8.78 -2.89 0.50
CA VAL A 85 -7.69 -3.06 -0.47
C VAL A 85 -8.07 -4.18 -1.44
N LYS A 86 -8.09 -3.87 -2.73
CA LYS A 86 -8.41 -4.80 -3.82
C LYS A 86 -7.18 -5.34 -4.52
N ASP A 87 -6.13 -4.54 -4.56
CA ASP A 87 -4.87 -4.88 -5.21
C ASP A 87 -3.73 -4.05 -4.61
N THR A 88 -2.53 -4.61 -4.55
CA THR A 88 -1.34 -3.95 -3.99
C THR A 88 -0.10 -4.33 -4.78
N ALA A 89 0.68 -3.34 -5.19
CA ALA A 89 2.03 -3.51 -5.71
C ALA A 89 3.04 -2.78 -4.84
N VAL A 90 4.24 -3.33 -4.72
CA VAL A 90 5.35 -2.75 -3.96
C VAL A 90 6.60 -2.78 -4.81
N GLU A 91 7.32 -1.68 -4.84
CA GLU A 91 8.67 -1.61 -5.40
C GLU A 91 9.62 -1.00 -4.38
N ILE A 92 10.79 -1.63 -4.23
CA ILE A 92 11.86 -1.18 -3.33
C ILE A 92 13.09 -0.82 -4.15
N SER A 93 13.59 0.40 -3.97
CA SER A 93 14.83 0.88 -4.57
C SER A 93 15.72 1.50 -3.51
N GLY A 94 16.75 0.75 -3.09
CA GLY A 94 17.64 1.14 -1.99
C GLY A 94 16.85 1.37 -0.69
N ASN A 95 16.90 2.58 -0.16
CA ASN A 95 16.20 2.96 1.07
C ASN A 95 14.80 3.54 0.82
N THR A 96 14.29 3.49 -0.40
CA THR A 96 12.98 4.02 -0.76
C THR A 96 12.08 2.88 -1.22
N ALA A 97 10.84 2.91 -0.76
CA ALA A 97 9.81 2.00 -1.24
C ALA A 97 8.57 2.77 -1.67
N ILE A 98 7.91 2.26 -2.69
CA ILE A 98 6.62 2.77 -3.13
C ILE A 98 5.61 1.62 -3.03
N VAL A 99 4.48 1.90 -2.39
CA VAL A 99 3.34 0.99 -2.29
C VAL A 99 2.17 1.62 -3.03
N TRP A 100 1.61 0.90 -3.98
CA TRP A 100 0.38 1.28 -4.65
C TRP A 100 -0.74 0.38 -4.18
N ASN A 101 -1.85 0.99 -3.75
CA ASN A 101 -3.05 0.28 -3.35
C ASN A 101 -4.23 0.69 -4.23
N ARG A 102 -4.90 -0.27 -4.82
CA ARG A 102 -6.24 -0.08 -5.38
C ARG A 102 -7.25 -0.33 -4.27
N ILE A 103 -7.97 0.69 -3.86
CA ILE A 103 -8.88 0.60 -2.72
C ILE A 103 -10.30 1.09 -3.05
N THR A 104 -11.28 0.56 -2.31
CA THR A 104 -12.54 1.23 -2.04
C THR A 104 -12.45 1.85 -0.65
N LEU A 105 -12.61 3.16 -0.55
CA LEU A 105 -12.56 3.89 0.71
C LEU A 105 -13.97 4.29 1.14
N ASP A 106 -14.41 3.76 2.28
CA ASP A 106 -15.57 4.24 3.01
C ASP A 106 -15.11 5.33 3.98
N ALA A 107 -15.57 6.55 3.78
CA ALA A 107 -15.17 7.70 4.59
C ALA A 107 -16.37 8.56 4.99
N VAL A 108 -16.15 9.38 6.01
CA VAL A 108 -17.02 10.53 6.32
C VAL A 108 -16.18 11.79 6.11
N VAL A 109 -16.64 12.66 5.24
CA VAL A 109 -15.97 13.92 4.90
C VAL A 109 -16.93 15.06 5.20
N ARG A 110 -16.58 15.92 6.16
CA ARG A 110 -17.47 17.03 6.58
C ARG A 110 -18.89 16.55 6.86
N GLU A 111 -19.02 15.46 7.66
CA GLU A 111 -20.28 14.83 8.05
C GLU A 111 -21.04 14.12 6.91
N GLN A 112 -20.51 14.12 5.69
CA GLN A 112 -21.09 13.41 4.56
C GLN A 112 -20.44 12.05 4.35
N VAL A 113 -21.22 10.99 4.22
CA VAL A 113 -20.73 9.65 3.87
C VAL A 113 -20.29 9.66 2.42
N ALA A 114 -19.09 9.16 2.17
CA ALA A 114 -18.53 9.02 0.83
C ALA A 114 -17.93 7.62 0.66
N VAL A 115 -18.22 6.98 -0.46
CA VAL A 115 -17.58 5.73 -0.89
C VAL A 115 -16.90 6.02 -2.22
N THR A 116 -15.58 5.92 -2.24
CA THR A 116 -14.80 6.32 -3.42
C THR A 116 -13.73 5.29 -3.75
N GLU A 117 -13.54 5.07 -5.03
CA GLU A 117 -12.48 4.22 -5.57
C GLU A 117 -11.22 5.05 -5.80
N PHE A 118 -10.10 4.56 -5.30
CA PHE A 118 -8.80 5.20 -5.44
C PHE A 118 -7.71 4.21 -5.88
N THR A 119 -6.71 4.72 -6.59
CA THR A 119 -5.34 4.23 -6.48
C THR A 119 -4.59 5.17 -5.55
N VAL A 120 -4.04 4.61 -4.48
CA VAL A 120 -3.28 5.37 -3.48
C VAL A 120 -1.81 5.04 -3.66
N THR A 121 -0.99 6.07 -3.75
CA THR A 121 0.47 5.94 -3.78
C THR A 121 1.04 6.34 -2.44
N GLU A 122 1.78 5.44 -1.82
CA GLU A 122 2.47 5.62 -0.56
C GLU A 122 3.97 5.56 -0.80
N VAL A 123 4.71 6.56 -0.36
CA VAL A 123 6.18 6.59 -0.47
C VAL A 123 6.78 6.46 0.92
N TYR A 124 7.65 5.47 1.07
CA TYR A 124 8.35 5.18 2.32
C TYR A 124 9.85 5.35 2.16
N GLN A 125 10.50 5.75 3.23
CA GLN A 125 11.96 5.78 3.35
C GLN A 125 12.40 4.99 4.57
N LYS A 126 13.39 4.13 4.39
CA LYS A 126 14.01 3.40 5.49
C LYS A 126 14.94 4.31 6.28
N GLN A 127 14.66 4.48 7.56
CA GLN A 127 15.43 5.28 8.50
C GLN A 127 15.89 4.37 9.65
N GLY A 128 17.16 3.94 9.60
CA GLY A 128 17.66 2.88 10.47
C GLY A 128 16.97 1.55 10.16
N LYS A 129 16.24 1.00 11.14
CA LYS A 129 15.46 -0.24 10.98
C LYS A 129 13.98 -0.01 10.64
N ASP A 130 13.51 1.21 10.71
CA ASP A 130 12.10 1.56 10.56
C ASP A 130 11.82 2.20 9.19
N TRP A 131 10.63 1.92 8.63
CA TRP A 131 10.10 2.60 7.47
C TRP A 131 9.27 3.81 7.91
N LYS A 132 9.56 4.99 7.35
CA LYS A 132 8.81 6.24 7.56
C LYS A 132 8.10 6.63 6.29
N MET A 133 6.83 7.02 6.39
CA MET A 133 6.05 7.49 5.26
C MET A 133 6.40 8.94 4.94
N LEU A 134 6.82 9.19 3.70
CA LEU A 134 7.13 10.52 3.17
C LEU A 134 5.95 11.14 2.43
N ALA A 135 5.12 10.32 1.79
CA ALA A 135 3.99 10.82 1.03
C ALA A 135 2.85 9.81 0.98
N LEU A 136 1.64 10.33 0.95
CA LEU A 136 0.41 9.61 0.66
C LEU A 136 -0.39 10.42 -0.36
N THR A 137 -0.69 9.84 -1.53
CA THR A 137 -1.41 10.52 -2.60
C THR A 137 -2.62 9.72 -3.03
N PHE A 138 -3.78 10.36 -3.06
CA PHE A 138 -5.03 9.78 -3.53
C PHE A 138 -5.28 10.18 -4.98
N SER A 139 -5.43 9.20 -5.86
CA SER A 139 -5.86 9.40 -7.24
C SER A 139 -7.21 8.72 -7.43
N SER A 140 -8.24 9.50 -7.72
CA SER A 140 -9.57 8.96 -8.05
C SER A 140 -9.48 8.15 -9.32
N VAL A 141 -10.04 6.96 -9.32
CA VAL A 141 -10.03 6.06 -10.47
C VAL A 141 -11.43 5.59 -10.81
N ARG A 142 -11.59 5.21 -12.07
CA ARG A 142 -12.81 4.57 -12.55
C ARG A 142 -12.65 3.05 -12.43
N ASP A 143 -13.75 2.35 -12.49
CA ASP A 143 -13.93 0.92 -12.22
C ASP A 143 -12.95 -0.03 -12.93
N THR A 144 -12.48 0.30 -14.12
CA THR A 144 -11.59 -0.54 -14.92
C THR A 144 -10.09 -0.36 -14.62
N HIS A 145 -9.72 0.53 -13.69
CA HIS A 145 -8.31 0.75 -13.36
C HIS A 145 -7.70 -0.46 -12.64
N GLN A 146 -6.54 -0.89 -13.11
CA GLN A 146 -5.76 -1.98 -12.52
C GLN A 146 -4.32 -1.52 -12.31
N ILE A 147 -3.72 -1.97 -11.21
CA ILE A 147 -2.29 -1.76 -10.96
C ILE A 147 -1.50 -2.69 -11.91
N LYS A 148 -0.39 -2.18 -12.46
CA LYS A 148 0.56 -2.99 -13.22
C LYS A 148 1.62 -3.56 -12.26
N HIS A 149 1.84 -4.85 -12.37
CA HIS A 149 2.84 -5.60 -11.59
C HIS A 149 4.08 -5.89 -12.43
#